data_0ad4f98ab0d92ad9540a5ca4fb7c8104
#
_entry.id   0ad4f98ab0d92ad9540a5ca4fb7c8104
#
_cell.length_a   1.000
_cell.length_b   1.000
_cell.length_c   1.000
_cell.angle_alpha   90.00
_cell.angle_beta   90.00
_cell.angle_gamma   90.00
#
_symmetry.space_group_name_H-M   'P 1'
#
loop_
_entity.id
_entity.type
_entity.pdbx_description
1 polymer ?
#
loop_
_entity_poly.entity_id
_entity_poly.type
_entity_poly.pdbx_seq_one_letter_code
_entity_poly.pdbx_strand_id
1 'polypeptide(L)'
;ESLPEERRQTGSVLATFANFRSVLGNKHFVCYMLIQSFAMGVLFAYISSSPFIFQTEYGLTPVMYSVCFAFNGLAIMTGNLIVPRFGSEERALGIGACCLLIASLVLAVCLMGGWSVVAIEIGFLVLLFCVGMVLPTSTSLALALERKNSGNASAMLGFFQFTFAGLVA
;
A
#
# COMPACT_ATOMS: atom_id res chain seq x y z
N GLU A 1 -1.89 -12.47 26.60
CA GLU A 1 -1.56 -11.06 26.76
C GLU A 1 -0.05 -10.94 27.03
N SER A 2 0.72 -10.47 26.05
CA SER A 2 2.19 -10.53 26.07
C SER A 2 2.88 -9.30 26.66
N LEU A 3 2.11 -8.27 27.09
CA LEU A 3 2.68 -7.06 27.69
C LEU A 3 2.75 -7.18 29.22
N PRO A 4 3.92 -6.93 29.86
CA PRO A 4 4.05 -6.84 31.31
C PRO A 4 3.08 -5.81 31.88
N GLU A 5 2.52 -6.06 33.07
CA GLU A 5 1.50 -5.20 33.71
C GLU A 5 1.95 -3.75 33.88
N GLU A 6 3.23 -3.53 34.13
CA GLU A 6 3.86 -2.21 34.29
C GLU A 6 3.83 -1.36 33.02
N ARG A 7 3.63 -1.97 31.85
CA ARG A 7 3.58 -1.30 30.53
C ARG A 7 2.17 -1.22 29.94
N ARG A 8 1.17 -1.74 30.64
CA ARG A 8 -0.23 -1.66 30.23
C ARG A 8 -0.73 -0.23 30.45
N GLN A 9 -1.09 0.43 29.37
CA GLN A 9 -1.75 1.74 29.47
C GLN A 9 -3.19 1.54 29.94
N THR A 10 -3.46 1.80 31.22
CA THR A 10 -4.80 1.88 31.81
C THR A 10 -5.39 3.28 31.56
N GLY A 11 -5.42 3.72 30.32
CA GLY A 11 -5.89 5.04 29.92
C GLY A 11 -7.39 5.04 29.59
N SER A 12 -8.07 6.12 29.98
CA SER A 12 -9.42 6.45 29.52
C SER A 12 -9.46 6.56 27.99
N VAL A 13 -10.62 6.29 27.37
CA VAL A 13 -10.88 6.49 25.92
C VAL A 13 -10.48 7.92 25.48
N LEU A 14 -10.68 8.92 26.34
CA LEU A 14 -10.24 10.30 26.10
C LEU A 14 -8.71 10.44 25.99
N ALA A 15 -7.94 9.67 26.76
CA ALA A 15 -6.47 9.67 26.65
C ALA A 15 -6.02 9.05 25.31
N THR A 16 -6.75 8.10 24.77
CA THR A 16 -6.50 7.53 23.44
C THR A 16 -6.69 8.57 22.34
N PHE A 17 -7.74 9.39 22.41
CA PHE A 17 -7.95 10.49 21.45
C PHE A 17 -6.87 11.59 21.56
N ALA A 18 -6.40 11.91 22.77
CA ALA A 18 -5.29 12.84 22.96
C ALA A 18 -3.99 12.30 22.34
N ASN A 19 -3.73 11.00 22.45
CA ASN A 19 -2.60 10.34 21.81
C ASN A 19 -2.72 10.36 20.27
N PHE A 20 -3.91 10.20 19.70
CA PHE A 20 -4.12 10.35 18.25
C PHE A 20 -3.74 11.75 17.75
N ARG A 21 -4.14 12.79 18.48
CA ARG A 21 -3.76 14.17 18.15
C ARG A 21 -2.25 14.38 18.19
N SER A 22 -1.57 13.76 19.16
CA SER A 22 -0.10 13.81 19.25
C SER A 22 0.56 13.15 18.04
N VAL A 23 0.10 11.95 17.66
CA VAL A 23 0.63 11.20 16.51
C VAL A 23 0.38 11.96 15.20
N LEU A 24 -0.81 12.54 15.02
CA LEU A 24 -1.13 13.40 13.86
C LEU A 24 -0.35 14.71 13.82
N GLY A 25 0.20 15.15 14.94
CA GLY A 25 1.11 16.30 15.01
C GLY A 25 2.47 16.04 14.37
N ASN A 26 2.86 14.78 14.21
CA ASN A 26 4.10 14.39 13.58
C ASN A 26 3.94 14.38 12.04
N LYS A 27 4.44 15.43 11.38
CA LYS A 27 4.32 15.60 9.93
C LYS A 27 4.92 14.45 9.12
N HIS A 28 6.02 13.87 9.58
CA HIS A 28 6.64 12.73 8.91
C HIS A 28 5.78 11.48 9.00
N PHE A 29 5.19 11.22 10.17
CA PHE A 29 4.23 10.13 10.34
C PHE A 29 3.03 10.29 9.40
N VAL A 30 2.44 11.48 9.35
CA VAL A 30 1.30 11.77 8.46
C VAL A 30 1.68 11.58 6.99
N CYS A 31 2.89 11.99 6.59
CA CYS A 31 3.37 11.78 5.23
C CYS A 31 3.45 10.28 4.89
N TYR A 32 4.07 9.47 5.75
CA TYR A 32 4.15 8.02 5.52
C TYR A 32 2.78 7.34 5.55
N MET A 33 1.90 7.77 6.45
CA MET A 33 0.52 7.30 6.52
C MET A 33 -0.26 7.59 5.24
N LEU A 34 -0.12 8.78 4.67
CA LEU A 34 -0.76 9.14 3.40
C LEU A 34 -0.20 8.33 2.23
N ILE A 35 1.13 8.20 2.12
CA ILE A 35 1.77 7.38 1.08
C ILE A 35 1.24 5.94 1.15
N GLN A 36 1.18 5.36 2.37
CA GLN A 36 0.62 4.03 2.58
C GLN A 36 -0.85 3.94 2.17
N SER A 37 -1.65 4.93 2.55
CA SER A 37 -3.09 4.96 2.24
C SER A 37 -3.34 5.03 0.73
N PHE A 38 -2.59 5.85 0.00
CA PHE A 38 -2.67 5.92 -1.45
C PHE A 38 -2.22 4.62 -2.12
N ALA A 39 -1.12 4.01 -1.67
CA ALA A 39 -0.65 2.73 -2.22
C ALA A 39 -1.66 1.60 -1.97
N MET A 40 -2.32 1.60 -0.79
CA MET A 40 -3.40 0.66 -0.50
C MET A 40 -4.62 0.91 -1.38
N GLY A 41 -4.98 2.17 -1.64
CA GLY A 41 -6.02 2.54 -2.60
C GLY A 41 -5.72 1.99 -4.00
N VAL A 42 -4.49 2.11 -4.49
CA VAL A 42 -4.08 1.53 -5.77
C VAL A 42 -4.24 0.00 -5.79
N LEU A 43 -3.83 -0.67 -4.71
CA LEU A 43 -4.01 -2.12 -4.59
C LEU A 43 -5.49 -2.53 -4.64
N PHE A 44 -6.35 -1.84 -3.90
CA PHE A 44 -7.78 -2.15 -3.87
C PHE A 44 -8.47 -1.80 -5.19
N ALA A 45 -8.10 -0.69 -5.83
CA ALA A 45 -8.56 -0.36 -7.17
C ALA A 45 -8.21 -1.48 -8.18
N TYR A 46 -6.97 -2.02 -8.12
CA TYR A 46 -6.59 -3.18 -8.91
C TYR A 46 -7.47 -4.39 -8.60
N ILE A 47 -7.63 -4.76 -7.31
CA ILE A 47 -8.41 -5.94 -6.92
C ILE A 47 -9.86 -5.85 -7.40
N SER A 48 -10.49 -4.66 -7.29
CA SER A 48 -11.88 -4.49 -7.66
C SER A 48 -12.09 -4.39 -9.17
N SER A 49 -11.17 -3.77 -9.90
CA SER A 49 -11.32 -3.53 -11.36
C SER A 49 -10.73 -4.62 -12.24
N SER A 50 -9.70 -5.34 -11.78
CA SER A 50 -8.97 -6.30 -12.61
C SER A 50 -9.82 -7.45 -13.15
N PRO A 51 -10.80 -8.05 -12.42
CA PRO A 51 -11.66 -9.07 -12.99
C PRO A 51 -12.46 -8.53 -14.18
N PHE A 52 -13.01 -7.32 -14.07
CA PHE A 52 -13.76 -6.69 -15.14
C PHE A 52 -12.86 -6.41 -16.35
N ILE A 53 -11.71 -5.79 -16.13
CA ILE A 53 -10.75 -5.48 -17.20
C ILE A 53 -10.35 -6.75 -17.94
N PHE A 54 -9.83 -7.77 -17.25
CA PHE A 54 -9.27 -8.96 -17.90
C PHE A 54 -10.34 -9.88 -18.48
N GLN A 55 -11.46 -10.11 -17.79
CA GLN A 55 -12.45 -11.08 -18.22
C GLN A 55 -13.51 -10.45 -19.12
N THR A 56 -13.98 -9.23 -18.83
CA THR A 56 -15.07 -8.61 -19.62
C THR A 56 -14.52 -7.84 -20.81
N GLU A 57 -13.51 -6.98 -20.63
CA GLU A 57 -12.98 -6.16 -21.72
C GLU A 57 -12.04 -6.94 -22.65
N TYR A 58 -11.16 -7.78 -22.05
CA TYR A 58 -10.18 -8.55 -22.83
C TYR A 58 -10.57 -10.01 -23.07
N GLY A 59 -11.69 -10.50 -22.53
CA GLY A 59 -12.22 -11.83 -22.80
C GLY A 59 -11.39 -12.99 -22.24
N LEU A 60 -10.55 -12.75 -21.20
CA LEU A 60 -9.80 -13.83 -20.58
C LEU A 60 -10.72 -14.79 -19.85
N THR A 61 -10.42 -16.09 -19.92
CA THR A 61 -11.10 -17.08 -19.09
C THR A 61 -10.75 -16.87 -17.60
N PRO A 62 -11.61 -17.30 -16.66
CA PRO A 62 -11.32 -17.20 -15.23
C PRO A 62 -9.98 -17.87 -14.83
N VAL A 63 -9.60 -18.94 -15.52
CA VAL A 63 -8.31 -19.63 -15.29
C VAL A 63 -7.15 -18.75 -15.73
N MET A 64 -7.21 -18.13 -16.90
CA MET A 64 -6.16 -17.22 -17.38
C MET A 64 -6.02 -16.00 -16.46
N TYR A 65 -7.16 -15.42 -16.04
CA TYR A 65 -7.14 -14.33 -15.07
C TYR A 65 -6.49 -14.74 -13.75
N SER A 66 -6.78 -15.95 -13.24
CA SER A 66 -6.16 -16.44 -12.00
C SER A 66 -4.63 -16.57 -12.13
N VAL A 67 -4.13 -16.92 -13.30
CA VAL A 67 -2.68 -16.98 -13.59
C VAL A 67 -2.08 -15.56 -13.56
N CYS A 68 -2.70 -14.58 -14.24
CA CYS A 68 -2.29 -13.18 -14.17
C CYS A 68 -2.28 -12.67 -12.72
N PHE A 69 -3.36 -12.94 -11.97
CA PHE A 69 -3.46 -12.54 -10.56
C PHE A 69 -2.35 -13.14 -9.69
N ALA A 70 -1.96 -14.39 -9.94
CA ALA A 70 -0.85 -15.04 -9.24
C ALA A 70 0.50 -14.36 -9.56
N PHE A 71 0.76 -14.03 -10.83
CA PHE A 71 1.97 -13.28 -11.21
C PHE A 71 2.01 -11.89 -10.58
N ASN A 72 0.88 -11.22 -10.53
CA ASN A 72 0.73 -9.92 -9.86
C ASN A 72 1.01 -10.01 -8.34
N GLY A 73 0.60 -11.11 -7.69
CA GLY A 73 0.98 -11.39 -6.30
C GLY A 73 2.48 -11.61 -6.13
N LEU A 74 3.12 -12.32 -7.06
CA LEU A 74 4.60 -12.48 -7.09
C LEU A 74 5.31 -11.14 -7.32
N ALA A 75 4.75 -10.24 -8.10
CA ALA A 75 5.30 -8.90 -8.30
C ALA A 75 5.32 -8.10 -6.99
N ILE A 76 4.24 -8.13 -6.20
CA ILE A 76 4.19 -7.51 -4.85
C ILE A 76 5.29 -8.10 -3.95
N MET A 77 5.40 -9.42 -3.90
CA MET A 77 6.39 -10.11 -3.08
C MET A 77 7.83 -9.73 -3.48
N THR A 78 8.13 -9.72 -4.77
CA THR A 78 9.46 -9.36 -5.27
C THR A 78 9.79 -7.88 -5.04
N GLY A 79 8.79 -6.99 -5.15
CA GLY A 79 8.92 -5.58 -4.80
C GLY A 79 9.34 -5.38 -3.34
N ASN A 80 8.74 -6.14 -2.42
CA ASN A 80 9.14 -6.09 -1.00
C ASN A 80 10.57 -6.63 -0.79
N LEU A 81 10.92 -7.76 -1.45
CA LEU A 81 12.23 -8.41 -1.30
C LEU A 81 13.41 -7.56 -1.82
N ILE A 82 13.17 -6.62 -2.74
CA ILE A 82 14.24 -5.77 -3.27
C ILE A 82 14.58 -4.57 -2.36
N VAL A 83 13.69 -4.18 -1.44
CA VAL A 83 13.85 -3.01 -0.57
C VAL A 83 15.21 -2.93 0.13
N PRO A 84 15.76 -4.01 0.74
CA PRO A 84 17.05 -3.94 1.41
C PRO A 84 18.23 -3.55 0.50
N ARG A 85 18.11 -3.73 -0.82
CA ARG A 85 19.16 -3.39 -1.79
C ARG A 85 19.35 -1.89 -2.00
N PHE A 86 18.40 -1.06 -1.56
CA PHE A 86 18.48 0.40 -1.72
C PHE A 86 19.31 1.10 -0.63
N GLY A 87 19.81 0.37 0.36
CA GLY A 87 20.68 0.88 1.43
C GLY A 87 19.95 1.65 2.54
N SER A 88 18.81 2.26 2.27
CA SER A 88 17.92 2.82 3.30
C SER A 88 16.44 2.69 2.91
N GLU A 89 15.58 2.54 3.93
CA GLU A 89 14.13 2.43 3.74
C GLU A 89 13.54 3.72 3.14
N GLU A 90 14.06 4.90 3.53
CA GLU A 90 13.59 6.17 2.98
C GLU A 90 13.87 6.28 1.48
N ARG A 91 15.06 5.83 1.03
CA ARG A 91 15.39 5.79 -0.41
C ARG A 91 14.47 4.83 -1.15
N ALA A 92 14.29 3.63 -0.62
CA ALA A 92 13.40 2.64 -1.22
C ALA A 92 11.97 3.17 -1.33
N LEU A 93 11.47 3.82 -0.27
CA LEU A 93 10.14 4.45 -0.27
C LEU A 93 10.03 5.56 -1.31
N GLY A 94 11.01 6.46 -1.36
CA GLY A 94 11.01 7.58 -2.33
C GLY A 94 11.00 7.09 -3.77
N ILE A 95 11.89 6.14 -4.12
CA ILE A 95 11.96 5.54 -5.45
C ILE A 95 10.67 4.76 -5.75
N GLY A 96 10.20 3.91 -4.81
CA GLY A 96 8.99 3.13 -4.96
C GLY A 96 7.75 4.00 -5.19
N ALA A 97 7.60 5.10 -4.43
CA ALA A 97 6.47 6.02 -4.57
C ALA A 97 6.50 6.79 -5.91
N CYS A 98 7.67 7.27 -6.34
CA CYS A 98 7.82 7.90 -7.65
C CYS A 98 7.52 6.93 -8.79
N CYS A 99 8.07 5.70 -8.72
CA CYS A 99 7.81 4.67 -9.73
C CYS A 99 6.32 4.26 -9.74
N LEU A 100 5.68 4.17 -8.56
CA LEU A 100 4.25 3.86 -8.44
C LEU A 100 3.40 4.93 -9.14
N LEU A 101 3.71 6.21 -8.94
CA LEU A 101 3.02 7.31 -9.60
C LEU A 101 3.18 7.24 -11.12
N ILE A 102 4.41 7.06 -11.60
CA ILE A 102 4.69 6.95 -13.04
C ILE A 102 3.97 5.72 -13.64
N ALA A 103 4.08 4.57 -12.99
CA ALA A 103 3.44 3.34 -13.43
C ALA A 103 1.92 3.47 -13.51
N SER A 104 1.28 4.12 -12.53
CA SER A 104 -0.16 4.35 -12.54
C SER A 104 -0.60 5.28 -13.68
N LEU A 105 0.16 6.33 -13.97
CA LEU A 105 -0.12 7.24 -15.08
C LEU A 105 0.04 6.54 -16.43
N VAL A 106 1.13 5.78 -16.61
CA VAL A 106 1.38 5.01 -17.84
C VAL A 106 0.28 3.96 -18.04
N LEU A 107 -0.08 3.22 -17.00
CA LEU A 107 -1.14 2.22 -17.09
C LEU A 107 -2.49 2.85 -17.42
N ALA A 108 -2.82 4.01 -16.85
CA ALA A 108 -4.03 4.74 -17.19
C ALA A 108 -4.08 5.11 -18.68
N VAL A 109 -2.96 5.60 -19.24
CA VAL A 109 -2.86 5.92 -20.68
C VAL A 109 -3.01 4.65 -21.53
N CYS A 110 -2.39 3.53 -21.13
CA CYS A 110 -2.52 2.27 -21.84
C CYS A 110 -3.96 1.74 -21.86
N LEU A 111 -4.66 1.84 -20.72
CA LEU A 111 -6.08 1.45 -20.60
C LEU A 111 -6.97 2.33 -21.46
N MET A 112 -6.79 3.66 -21.41
CA MET A 112 -7.54 4.60 -22.24
C MET A 112 -7.26 4.42 -23.75
N GLY A 113 -6.06 4.00 -24.10
CA GLY A 113 -5.64 3.74 -25.49
C GLY A 113 -6.06 2.37 -26.03
N GLY A 114 -6.70 1.50 -25.22
CA GLY A 114 -7.12 0.17 -25.64
C GLY A 114 -5.94 -0.73 -26.06
N TRP A 115 -4.82 -0.65 -25.35
CA TRP A 115 -3.62 -1.43 -25.65
C TRP A 115 -3.86 -2.93 -25.44
N SER A 116 -2.95 -3.76 -25.95
CA SER A 116 -3.10 -5.22 -25.82
C SER A 116 -3.13 -5.69 -24.36
N VAL A 117 -3.81 -6.81 -24.10
CA VAL A 117 -3.89 -7.42 -22.76
C VAL A 117 -2.52 -7.68 -22.15
N VAL A 118 -1.51 -8.04 -22.98
CA VAL A 118 -0.14 -8.26 -22.53
C VAL A 118 0.49 -6.96 -22.01
N ALA A 119 0.27 -5.85 -22.71
CA ALA A 119 0.77 -4.54 -22.27
C ALA A 119 0.12 -4.09 -20.96
N ILE A 120 -1.18 -4.33 -20.80
CA ILE A 120 -1.91 -4.03 -19.58
C ILE A 120 -1.41 -4.89 -18.40
N GLU A 121 -1.19 -6.20 -18.63
CA GLU A 121 -0.65 -7.09 -17.59
C GLU A 121 0.76 -6.67 -17.16
N ILE A 122 1.65 -6.31 -18.10
CA ILE A 122 2.98 -5.78 -17.78
C ILE A 122 2.85 -4.48 -16.96
N GLY A 123 1.90 -3.61 -17.31
CA GLY A 123 1.61 -2.40 -16.55
C GLY A 123 1.19 -2.70 -15.10
N PHE A 124 0.31 -3.69 -14.89
CA PHE A 124 -0.08 -4.13 -13.56
C PHE A 124 1.06 -4.78 -12.79
N LEU A 125 1.90 -5.60 -13.42
CA LEU A 125 3.08 -6.19 -12.81
C LEU A 125 4.03 -5.11 -12.26
N VAL A 126 4.33 -4.08 -13.06
CA VAL A 126 5.19 -2.96 -12.63
C VAL A 126 4.53 -2.17 -11.51
N LEU A 127 3.24 -1.86 -11.64
CA LEU A 127 2.46 -1.13 -10.64
C LEU A 127 2.49 -1.86 -9.28
N LEU A 128 2.18 -3.15 -9.28
CA LEU A 128 2.08 -3.95 -8.07
C LEU A 128 3.44 -4.28 -7.46
N PHE A 129 4.48 -4.39 -8.28
CA PHE A 129 5.87 -4.42 -7.79
C PHE A 129 6.19 -3.16 -6.96
N CYS A 130 5.81 -1.96 -7.46
CA CYS A 130 5.99 -0.71 -6.73
C CYS A 130 5.14 -0.65 -5.44
N VAL A 131 3.90 -1.16 -5.48
CA VAL A 131 3.05 -1.31 -4.28
C VAL A 131 3.75 -2.18 -3.24
N GLY A 132 4.36 -3.30 -3.66
CA GLY A 132 5.14 -4.19 -2.80
C GLY A 132 6.34 -3.52 -2.15
N MET A 133 6.97 -2.54 -2.81
CA MET A 133 8.03 -1.71 -2.21
C MET A 133 7.46 -0.72 -1.20
N VAL A 134 6.37 -0.04 -1.53
CA VAL A 134 5.86 1.12 -0.78
C VAL A 134 5.14 0.71 0.50
N LEU A 135 4.24 -0.28 0.46
CA LEU A 135 3.37 -0.62 1.61
C LEU A 135 4.16 -1.02 2.87
N PRO A 136 5.06 -2.03 2.84
CA PRO A 136 5.77 -2.44 4.05
C PRO A 136 6.77 -1.38 4.51
N THR A 137 7.40 -0.67 3.57
CA THR A 137 8.41 0.33 3.88
C THR A 137 7.81 1.57 4.54
N SER A 138 6.67 2.07 4.04
CA SER A 138 5.95 3.18 4.67
C SER A 138 5.44 2.82 6.06
N THR A 139 4.94 1.59 6.25
CA THR A 139 4.53 1.07 7.56
C THR A 139 5.70 1.03 8.54
N SER A 140 6.85 0.46 8.12
CA SER A 140 8.06 0.37 8.95
C SER A 140 8.54 1.74 9.39
N LEU A 141 8.67 2.68 8.46
CA LEU A 141 9.12 4.05 8.73
C LEU A 141 8.14 4.82 9.64
N ALA A 142 6.83 4.70 9.40
CA ALA A 142 5.82 5.34 10.22
C ALA A 142 5.87 4.83 11.67
N LEU A 143 5.93 3.52 11.88
CA LEU A 143 5.98 2.92 13.21
C LEU A 143 7.32 3.20 13.93
N ALA A 144 8.42 3.34 13.19
CA ALA A 144 9.71 3.70 13.75
C ALA A 144 9.71 5.09 14.40
N LEU A 145 8.91 6.03 13.88
CA LEU A 145 8.74 7.38 14.46
C LEU A 145 7.94 7.38 15.76
N GLU A 146 7.01 6.45 15.93
CA GLU A 146 6.04 6.43 17.03
C GLU A 146 6.19 5.21 17.93
N ARG A 147 7.44 4.78 18.22
CA ARG A 147 7.73 3.57 19.01
C ARG A 147 7.05 3.53 20.39
N LYS A 148 6.89 4.69 21.04
CA LYS A 148 6.23 4.80 22.35
C LYS A 148 4.71 4.64 22.25
N ASN A 149 4.13 5.01 21.11
CA ASN A 149 2.69 4.98 20.84
C ASN A 149 2.35 4.01 19.69
N SER A 150 3.13 2.94 19.52
CA SER A 150 3.05 2.03 18.38
C SER A 150 1.65 1.43 18.17
N GLY A 151 0.91 1.14 19.23
CA GLY A 151 -0.46 0.65 19.15
C GLY A 151 -1.43 1.68 18.53
N ASN A 152 -1.36 2.94 18.97
CA ASN A 152 -2.18 4.02 18.42
C ASN A 152 -1.75 4.34 16.97
N ALA A 153 -0.44 4.34 16.69
CA ALA A 153 0.09 4.56 15.35
C ALA A 153 -0.39 3.47 14.38
N SER A 154 -0.32 2.18 14.77
CA SER A 154 -0.82 1.07 13.96
C SER A 154 -2.33 1.15 13.71
N ALA A 155 -3.11 1.52 14.73
CA ALA A 155 -4.55 1.69 14.59
C ALA A 155 -4.89 2.80 13.58
N MET A 156 -4.14 3.91 13.62
CA MET A 156 -4.31 5.02 12.67
C MET A 156 -3.92 4.62 11.25
N LEU A 157 -2.76 3.98 11.08
CA LEU A 157 -2.34 3.47 9.78
C LEU A 157 -3.41 2.54 9.19
N GLY A 158 -3.91 1.58 9.98
CA GLY A 158 -4.98 0.67 9.56
C GLY A 158 -6.27 1.41 9.20
N PHE A 159 -6.71 2.34 10.05
CA PHE A 159 -7.93 3.11 9.80
C PHE A 159 -7.85 3.91 8.49
N PHE A 160 -6.79 4.71 8.31
CA PHE A 160 -6.66 5.56 7.12
C PHE A 160 -6.47 4.74 5.84
N GLN A 161 -5.63 3.70 5.85
CA GLN A 161 -5.41 2.89 4.66
C GLN A 161 -6.67 2.17 4.18
N PHE A 162 -7.46 1.57 5.09
CA PHE A 162 -8.69 0.86 4.71
C PHE A 162 -9.84 1.81 4.39
N THR A 163 -9.93 2.96 5.07
CA THR A 163 -10.91 3.98 4.70
C THR A 163 -10.66 4.48 3.28
N PHE A 164 -9.39 4.82 2.96
CA PHE A 164 -9.04 5.29 1.63
C PHE A 164 -9.21 4.20 0.56
N ALA A 165 -8.81 2.98 0.86
CA ALA A 165 -9.00 1.84 -0.02
C ALA A 165 -10.48 1.57 -0.32
N GLY A 166 -11.35 1.65 0.69
CA GLY A 166 -12.79 1.47 0.54
C GLY A 166 -13.49 2.61 -0.21
N LEU A 167 -12.91 3.83 -0.23
CA LEU A 167 -13.44 4.94 -1.02
C LEU A 167 -13.09 4.83 -2.51
N VAL A 168 -12.00 4.12 -2.83
CA VAL A 168 -11.48 3.99 -4.20
C VAL A 168 -11.97 2.71 -4.88
N ALA A 169 -12.27 1.65 -4.11
CA ALA A 169 -12.77 0.37 -4.61
C ALA A 169 -14.24 0.43 -5.03
#